data_a743df1b6c35eab417c7dbc9f3633426
#
_entry.id   a743df1b6c35eab417c7dbc9f3633426
#
_cell.length_a   1.000
_cell.length_b   1.000
_cell.length_c   1.000
_cell.angle_alpha   90.00
_cell.angle_beta   90.00
_cell.angle_gamma   90.00
#
_symmetry.space_group_name_H-M   'P 1'
#
loop_
_entity.id
_entity.type
_entity.pdbx_description
1 polymer ?
#
loop_
_entity_poly.entity_id
_entity_poly.type
_entity_poly.pdbx_seq_one_letter_code
_entity_poly.pdbx_strand_id
1 'polypeptide(L)'
;MSRLGVFETPAARRVWSATQEVEKQLSDGDSSFAQRSEVVLFKNTSGHTIPPFGLMQIDTTELIANRLTHRVIRPYTENTRAGAFLVNGRDEVIDNAFSTAQRGPVFRVKIPTGLNIGDRLGWTNSSFESGLGCLLLYLGPDGFTSGVGRCVACSAILHGTVATTITSATEGNVTVAGQSAVHKAKTIGSDIATASTAILFPGMYGKWLALKVC
;
A
#
# COMPACT_ATOMS: atom_id res chain seq x y z
N MET A 1 -30.40 31.58 33.88
CA MET A 1 -30.55 31.70 32.44
C MET A 1 -30.19 30.34 31.82
N SER A 2 -31.21 29.65 31.33
CA SER A 2 -31.09 28.25 30.88
C SER A 2 -30.49 28.18 29.50
N ARG A 3 -29.33 27.47 29.37
CA ARG A 3 -28.65 27.19 28.08
C ARG A 3 -29.14 25.86 27.47
N LEU A 4 -30.41 25.61 27.45
CA LEU A 4 -30.99 24.33 27.05
C LEU A 4 -31.82 24.45 25.75
N GLY A 5 -31.25 24.90 24.66
CA GLY A 5 -32.03 25.04 23.42
C GLY A 5 -31.41 24.49 22.15
N VAL A 6 -30.13 24.04 22.19
CA VAL A 6 -29.41 23.76 20.93
C VAL A 6 -29.35 22.28 20.54
N PHE A 7 -29.71 21.35 21.45
CA PHE A 7 -29.47 19.91 21.23
C PHE A 7 -30.74 19.04 21.21
N GLU A 8 -31.83 19.56 20.70
CA GLU A 8 -33.11 18.83 20.71
C GLU A 8 -33.26 17.78 19.59
N THR A 9 -32.42 17.80 18.58
CA THR A 9 -32.49 16.80 17.50
C THR A 9 -31.53 15.61 17.74
N PRO A 10 -31.94 14.37 17.40
CA PRO A 10 -31.08 13.20 17.51
C PRO A 10 -29.75 13.34 16.74
N ALA A 11 -29.76 14.07 15.64
CA ALA A 11 -28.56 14.38 14.85
C ALA A 11 -27.58 15.29 15.60
N ALA A 12 -28.08 16.35 16.23
CA ALA A 12 -27.25 17.27 17.02
C ALA A 12 -26.62 16.58 18.25
N ARG A 13 -27.36 15.66 18.90
CA ARG A 13 -26.81 14.85 20.00
C ARG A 13 -25.68 13.91 19.54
N ARG A 14 -25.81 13.30 18.35
CA ARG A 14 -24.75 12.45 17.79
C ARG A 14 -23.49 13.25 17.45
N VAL A 15 -23.64 14.42 16.88
CA VAL A 15 -22.50 15.31 16.59
C VAL A 15 -21.83 15.75 17.89
N TRP A 16 -22.59 16.14 18.92
CA TRP A 16 -22.05 16.53 20.20
C TRP A 16 -21.32 15.40 20.93
N SER A 17 -21.88 14.19 20.96
CA SER A 17 -21.22 13.05 21.57
C SER A 17 -19.92 12.67 20.84
N ALA A 18 -19.91 12.76 19.52
CA ALA A 18 -18.68 12.54 18.72
C ALA A 18 -17.61 13.60 19.01
N THR A 19 -18.02 14.88 19.18
CA THR A 19 -17.08 15.96 19.52
C THR A 19 -16.51 15.77 20.92
N GLN A 20 -17.32 15.40 21.89
CA GLN A 20 -16.84 15.13 23.26
C GLN A 20 -15.90 13.92 23.33
N GLU A 21 -16.16 12.88 22.53
CA GLU A 21 -15.27 11.73 22.44
C GLU A 21 -13.90 12.13 21.87
N VAL A 22 -13.88 12.98 20.85
CA VAL A 22 -12.65 13.53 20.26
C VAL A 22 -11.91 14.42 21.26
N GLU A 23 -12.62 15.31 21.98
CA GLU A 23 -12.01 16.17 23.02
C GLU A 23 -11.44 15.36 24.17
N LYS A 24 -12.12 14.30 24.59
CA LYS A 24 -11.63 13.38 25.63
C LYS A 24 -10.37 12.66 25.18
N GLN A 25 -10.34 12.15 23.93
CA GLN A 25 -9.14 11.52 23.36
C GLN A 25 -7.96 12.48 23.21
N LEU A 26 -8.22 13.78 23.04
CA LEU A 26 -7.18 14.81 22.99
C LEU A 26 -6.70 15.22 24.38
N SER A 27 -7.57 15.15 25.43
CA SER A 27 -7.25 15.56 26.79
C SER A 27 -6.54 14.49 27.61
N ASP A 28 -6.79 13.23 27.32
CA ASP A 28 -6.23 12.10 28.09
C ASP A 28 -4.73 11.88 27.86
N GLY A 29 -4.07 12.78 27.12
CA GLY A 29 -2.59 12.89 27.07
C GLY A 29 -1.85 11.61 26.66
N ASP A 30 -2.60 10.62 26.19
CA ASP A 30 -2.03 9.38 25.71
C ASP A 30 -1.38 9.66 24.35
N SER A 31 -0.12 10.10 24.43
CA SER A 31 0.79 10.27 23.30
C SER A 31 1.21 8.95 22.68
N SER A 32 0.39 7.93 22.77
CA SER A 32 0.41 6.89 21.78
C SER A 32 0.02 7.58 20.47
N PHE A 33 1.01 7.89 19.65
CA PHE A 33 0.86 8.07 18.22
C PHE A 33 0.32 6.75 17.66
N ALA A 34 -0.89 6.38 18.05
CA ALA A 34 -1.73 5.52 17.26
C ALA A 34 -1.93 6.29 15.96
N GLN A 35 -0.99 6.10 15.03
CA GLN A 35 -1.05 6.62 13.68
C GLN A 35 -2.41 6.19 13.16
N ARG A 36 -3.37 7.13 13.19
CA ARG A 36 -4.72 6.90 12.69
C ARG A 36 -4.55 6.44 11.26
N SER A 37 -4.86 5.17 11.00
CA SER A 37 -4.97 4.68 9.64
C SER A 37 -5.99 5.57 8.94
N GLU A 38 -5.53 6.40 8.02
CA GLU A 38 -6.39 7.30 7.27
C GLU A 38 -7.37 6.47 6.45
N VAL A 39 -8.65 6.63 6.72
CA VAL A 39 -9.71 5.94 5.97
C VAL A 39 -9.98 6.73 4.71
N VAL A 40 -9.80 6.11 3.56
CA VAL A 40 -9.90 6.73 2.24
C VAL A 40 -11.08 6.13 1.49
N LEU A 41 -11.92 6.98 0.91
CA LEU A 41 -13.05 6.54 0.11
C LEU A 41 -12.59 6.08 -1.28
N PHE A 42 -13.07 4.93 -1.72
CA PHE A 42 -12.82 4.44 -3.07
C PHE A 42 -14.07 3.83 -3.73
N LYS A 43 -14.05 3.77 -5.05
CA LYS A 43 -15.00 3.04 -5.89
C LYS A 43 -14.26 1.92 -6.60
N ASN A 44 -14.78 0.71 -6.48
CA ASN A 44 -14.27 -0.44 -7.24
C ASN A 44 -14.67 -0.31 -8.71
N THR A 45 -13.71 -0.17 -9.59
CA THR A 45 -13.93 -0.13 -11.07
C THR A 45 -13.12 -1.22 -11.77
N SER A 46 -12.80 -2.29 -11.05
CA SER A 46 -11.91 -3.35 -11.53
C SER A 46 -12.59 -4.41 -12.41
N GLY A 47 -13.93 -4.40 -12.49
CA GLY A 47 -14.69 -5.48 -13.10
C GLY A 47 -14.74 -6.78 -12.28
N HIS A 48 -14.22 -6.77 -11.04
CA HIS A 48 -14.12 -7.94 -10.18
C HIS A 48 -14.38 -7.59 -8.72
N THR A 49 -14.77 -8.57 -7.93
CA THR A 49 -14.87 -8.42 -6.47
C THR A 49 -13.47 -8.28 -5.85
N ILE A 50 -13.28 -7.23 -5.06
CA ILE A 50 -12.06 -7.02 -4.27
C ILE A 50 -12.17 -7.81 -2.98
N PRO A 51 -11.26 -8.74 -2.69
CA PRO A 51 -11.30 -9.52 -1.46
C PRO A 51 -10.91 -8.67 -0.24
N PRO A 52 -11.22 -9.14 0.98
CA PRO A 52 -10.69 -8.56 2.21
C PRO A 52 -9.17 -8.41 2.16
N PHE A 53 -8.66 -7.29 2.63
CA PHE A 53 -7.23 -6.95 2.66
C PHE A 53 -6.53 -7.01 1.30
N GLY A 54 -7.29 -6.97 0.22
CA GLY A 54 -6.77 -6.94 -1.14
C GLY A 54 -5.99 -5.66 -1.43
N LEU A 55 -4.86 -5.81 -2.13
CA LEU A 55 -4.04 -4.71 -2.61
C LEU A 55 -4.63 -4.19 -3.92
N MET A 56 -4.91 -2.89 -3.99
CA MET A 56 -5.56 -2.23 -5.13
C MET A 56 -4.66 -1.16 -5.72
N GLN A 57 -4.73 -0.97 -7.02
CA GLN A 57 -4.08 0.16 -7.70
C GLN A 57 -5.07 1.29 -7.89
N ILE A 58 -4.65 2.53 -7.59
CA ILE A 58 -5.44 3.73 -7.91
C ILE A 58 -5.31 3.98 -9.42
N ASP A 59 -6.45 4.01 -10.11
CA ASP A 59 -6.52 4.38 -11.52
C ASP A 59 -6.68 5.89 -11.69
N THR A 60 -7.71 6.45 -11.07
CA THR A 60 -8.01 7.88 -11.12
C THR A 60 -8.55 8.35 -9.76
N THR A 61 -8.61 9.67 -9.62
CA THR A 61 -9.17 10.30 -8.43
C THR A 61 -10.16 11.37 -8.89
N GLU A 62 -11.34 11.37 -8.33
CA GLU A 62 -12.42 12.29 -8.68
C GLU A 62 -13.14 12.82 -7.43
N LEU A 63 -13.85 13.92 -7.59
CA LEU A 63 -14.74 14.47 -6.56
C LEU A 63 -16.15 13.92 -6.80
N ILE A 64 -16.64 13.09 -5.89
CA ILE A 64 -18.02 12.60 -5.89
C ILE A 64 -18.72 13.12 -4.65
N ALA A 65 -19.81 13.86 -4.82
CA ALA A 65 -20.57 14.49 -3.73
C ALA A 65 -19.67 15.26 -2.74
N ASN A 66 -18.73 16.05 -3.27
CA ASN A 66 -17.73 16.83 -2.52
C ASN A 66 -16.75 15.99 -1.68
N ARG A 67 -16.60 14.70 -1.98
CA ARG A 67 -15.62 13.83 -1.34
C ARG A 67 -14.62 13.32 -2.36
N LEU A 68 -13.34 13.39 -1.99
CA LEU A 68 -12.28 12.80 -2.79
C LEU A 68 -12.46 11.28 -2.81
N THR A 69 -12.66 10.74 -4.01
CA THR A 69 -12.91 9.30 -4.20
C THR A 69 -11.92 8.76 -5.20
N HIS A 70 -11.24 7.69 -4.85
CA HIS A 70 -10.31 7.00 -5.73
C HIS A 70 -11.05 5.90 -6.50
N ARG A 71 -10.93 5.89 -7.81
CA ARG A 71 -11.29 4.72 -8.61
C ARG A 71 -10.15 3.72 -8.54
N VAL A 72 -10.46 2.48 -8.20
CA VAL A 72 -9.45 1.44 -8.05
C VAL A 72 -9.67 0.31 -9.04
N ILE A 73 -8.55 -0.24 -9.49
CA ILE A 73 -8.49 -1.36 -10.42
C ILE A 73 -7.64 -2.49 -9.82
N ARG A 74 -7.69 -3.66 -10.47
CA ARG A 74 -6.68 -4.70 -10.18
C ARG A 74 -5.29 -4.15 -10.46
N PRO A 75 -4.32 -4.46 -9.61
CA PRO A 75 -2.93 -4.11 -9.90
C PRO A 75 -2.47 -4.68 -11.23
N TYR A 76 -1.80 -3.85 -12.00
CA TYR A 76 -1.26 -4.22 -13.30
C TYR A 76 0.22 -3.86 -13.34
N THR A 77 1.08 -4.86 -13.44
CA THR A 77 2.54 -4.66 -13.38
C THR A 77 3.11 -3.95 -14.60
N GLU A 78 2.40 -3.98 -15.70
CA GLU A 78 2.81 -3.34 -16.97
C GLU A 78 2.19 -1.95 -17.15
N ASN A 79 1.31 -1.56 -16.24
CA ASN A 79 0.65 -0.26 -16.36
C ASN A 79 1.63 0.87 -16.06
N THR A 80 1.73 1.79 -17.00
CA THR A 80 2.61 2.97 -16.95
C THR A 80 2.16 4.04 -15.95
N ARG A 81 1.06 3.84 -15.23
CA ARG A 81 0.54 4.79 -14.27
C ARG A 81 1.21 4.65 -12.91
N ALA A 82 1.57 5.77 -12.35
CA ALA A 82 2.30 5.86 -11.07
C ALA A 82 1.62 5.07 -9.96
N GLY A 83 2.43 4.30 -9.24
CA GLY A 83 2.11 3.27 -8.30
C GLY A 83 1.47 3.67 -6.98
N ALA A 84 0.47 4.55 -6.98
CA ALA A 84 -0.32 4.73 -5.77
C ALA A 84 -1.23 3.51 -5.55
N PHE A 85 -1.23 3.02 -4.33
CA PHE A 85 -2.02 1.85 -3.94
C PHE A 85 -2.93 2.14 -2.75
N LEU A 86 -3.97 1.33 -2.64
CA LEU A 86 -4.81 1.24 -1.45
C LEU A 86 -4.90 -0.22 -1.02
N VAL A 87 -5.25 -0.42 0.24
CA VAL A 87 -5.55 -1.74 0.78
C VAL A 87 -7.00 -1.76 1.22
N ASN A 88 -7.75 -2.75 0.75
CA ASN A 88 -9.15 -2.92 1.14
C ASN A 88 -9.29 -3.22 2.64
N GLY A 89 -10.43 -2.87 3.20
CA GLY A 89 -10.82 -3.22 4.56
C GLY A 89 -11.08 -4.72 4.78
N ARG A 90 -11.93 -5.03 5.74
CA ARG A 90 -12.26 -6.42 6.13
C ARG A 90 -13.33 -7.07 5.25
N ASP A 91 -14.09 -6.27 4.51
CA ASP A 91 -15.22 -6.74 3.75
C ASP A 91 -14.90 -6.86 2.27
N GLU A 92 -15.55 -7.78 1.59
CA GLU A 92 -15.49 -7.85 0.14
C GLU A 92 -16.20 -6.65 -0.48
N VAL A 93 -15.67 -6.16 -1.61
CA VAL A 93 -16.24 -5.03 -2.34
C VAL A 93 -16.54 -5.45 -3.76
N ILE A 94 -17.82 -5.61 -4.07
CA ILE A 94 -18.27 -5.97 -5.43
C ILE A 94 -17.94 -4.86 -6.42
N ASP A 95 -17.92 -5.20 -7.71
CA ASP A 95 -17.67 -4.22 -8.77
C ASP A 95 -18.69 -3.07 -8.74
N ASN A 96 -18.24 -1.88 -9.08
CA ASN A 96 -18.99 -0.61 -9.02
C ASN A 96 -19.45 -0.15 -7.63
N ALA A 97 -19.17 -0.88 -6.55
CA ALA A 97 -19.50 -0.46 -5.20
C ALA A 97 -18.48 0.55 -4.64
N PHE A 98 -18.97 1.35 -3.69
CA PHE A 98 -18.14 2.24 -2.88
C PHE A 98 -17.76 1.57 -1.57
N SER A 99 -16.54 1.82 -1.11
CA SER A 99 -16.07 1.36 0.19
C SER A 99 -14.97 2.28 0.72
N THR A 100 -14.41 1.89 1.85
CA THR A 100 -13.32 2.58 2.50
C THR A 100 -12.08 1.72 2.57
N ALA A 101 -10.93 2.31 2.31
CA ALA A 101 -9.63 1.67 2.40
C ALA A 101 -8.81 2.27 3.54
N GLN A 102 -7.84 1.53 4.01
CA GLN A 102 -6.84 2.01 4.95
C GLN A 102 -5.62 2.50 4.16
N ARG A 103 -5.19 3.72 4.48
CA ARG A 103 -3.94 4.28 4.02
C ARG A 103 -3.18 4.74 5.26
N GLY A 104 -2.27 3.94 5.71
CA GLY A 104 -1.54 4.22 6.94
C GLY A 104 -0.15 3.61 6.92
N PRO A 105 0.63 3.76 7.98
CA PRO A 105 1.97 3.20 8.04
C PRO A 105 1.97 1.68 8.12
N VAL A 106 0.96 1.08 8.75
CA VAL A 106 0.83 -0.38 8.86
C VAL A 106 -0.47 -0.83 8.20
N PHE A 107 -0.34 -1.71 7.23
CA PHE A 107 -1.44 -2.32 6.48
C PHE A 107 -1.58 -3.78 6.84
N ARG A 108 -2.81 -4.28 6.82
CA ARG A 108 -3.12 -5.70 6.78
C ARG A 108 -3.35 -6.07 5.32
N VAL A 109 -2.49 -6.90 4.76
CA VAL A 109 -2.46 -7.18 3.32
C VAL A 109 -2.58 -8.67 3.08
N LYS A 110 -3.35 -9.07 2.06
CA LYS A 110 -3.40 -10.46 1.60
C LYS A 110 -2.06 -10.83 0.98
N ILE A 111 -1.40 -11.83 1.55
CA ILE A 111 -0.02 -12.20 1.23
C ILE A 111 0.08 -13.65 0.71
N PRO A 112 1.07 -13.95 -0.13
CA PRO A 112 1.40 -15.32 -0.50
C PRO A 112 1.98 -16.09 0.70
N THR A 113 2.04 -17.41 0.58
CA THR A 113 2.70 -18.28 1.56
C THR A 113 4.22 -18.23 1.44
N GLY A 114 4.93 -18.59 2.51
CA GLY A 114 6.39 -18.77 2.49
C GLY A 114 7.22 -17.49 2.59
N LEU A 115 6.61 -16.39 3.04
CA LEU A 115 7.34 -15.14 3.27
C LEU A 115 8.13 -15.15 4.58
N ASN A 116 9.29 -14.51 4.55
CA ASN A 116 10.09 -14.20 5.73
C ASN A 116 9.90 -12.73 6.13
N ILE A 117 9.96 -12.45 7.43
CA ILE A 117 9.97 -11.06 7.93
C ILE A 117 11.11 -10.31 7.26
N GLY A 118 10.81 -9.13 6.71
CA GLY A 118 11.76 -8.33 5.94
C GLY A 118 11.62 -8.48 4.42
N ASP A 119 10.86 -9.45 3.93
CA ASP A 119 10.59 -9.57 2.50
C ASP A 119 9.86 -8.33 1.97
N ARG A 120 10.15 -8.03 0.71
CA ARG A 120 9.56 -6.89 0.00
C ARG A 120 8.42 -7.37 -0.87
N LEU A 121 7.28 -6.72 -0.73
CA LEU A 121 6.07 -7.05 -1.46
C LEU A 121 5.69 -5.94 -2.43
N GLY A 122 4.97 -6.32 -3.46
CA GLY A 122 4.45 -5.43 -4.49
C GLY A 122 3.18 -6.00 -5.11
N TRP A 123 2.89 -5.55 -6.28
CA TRP A 123 1.74 -6.03 -7.04
C TRP A 123 2.01 -7.36 -7.72
N THR A 124 1.01 -8.21 -7.71
CA THR A 124 0.91 -9.35 -8.62
C THR A 124 0.01 -8.95 -9.79
N ASN A 125 0.42 -9.28 -11.01
CA ASN A 125 -0.34 -8.93 -12.20
C ASN A 125 -1.73 -9.55 -12.18
N SER A 126 -2.74 -8.73 -12.42
CA SER A 126 -4.16 -9.13 -12.46
C SER A 126 -4.68 -9.83 -11.20
N SER A 127 -4.11 -9.51 -10.03
CA SER A 127 -4.53 -10.06 -8.74
C SER A 127 -4.58 -8.97 -7.68
N PHE A 128 -5.44 -9.17 -6.67
CA PHE A 128 -5.48 -8.34 -5.47
C PHE A 128 -4.57 -8.87 -4.35
N GLU A 129 -3.89 -9.98 -4.58
CA GLU A 129 -2.86 -10.48 -3.65
C GLU A 129 -1.54 -9.77 -3.89
N SER A 130 -0.79 -9.55 -2.84
CA SER A 130 0.57 -9.07 -2.98
C SER A 130 1.49 -10.19 -3.49
N GLY A 131 2.50 -9.82 -4.26
CA GLY A 131 3.61 -10.66 -4.64
C GLY A 131 4.93 -10.02 -4.22
N LEU A 132 6.06 -10.56 -4.69
CA LEU A 132 7.36 -9.91 -4.46
C LEU A 132 7.44 -8.59 -5.24
N GLY A 133 7.98 -7.53 -4.61
CA GLY A 133 8.06 -6.20 -5.23
C GLY A 133 8.74 -5.17 -4.35
N CYS A 134 8.38 -3.90 -4.51
CA CYS A 134 9.05 -2.79 -3.84
C CYS A 134 8.13 -1.82 -3.07
N LEU A 135 6.85 -2.15 -2.94
CA LEU A 135 5.88 -1.23 -2.36
C LEU A 135 5.76 -1.35 -0.84
N LEU A 136 5.88 -2.57 -0.32
CA LEU A 136 5.62 -2.89 1.08
C LEU A 136 6.78 -3.70 1.68
N LEU A 137 7.02 -3.49 2.96
CA LEU A 137 7.89 -4.33 3.78
C LEU A 137 7.02 -5.24 4.65
N TYR A 138 7.21 -6.54 4.58
CA TYR A 138 6.52 -7.51 5.40
C TYR A 138 7.10 -7.57 6.82
N LEU A 139 6.25 -7.35 7.82
CA LEU A 139 6.62 -7.31 9.23
C LEU A 139 6.27 -8.62 9.98
N GLY A 140 5.57 -9.53 9.33
CA GLY A 140 5.12 -10.77 9.94
C GLY A 140 3.61 -11.01 9.76
N PRO A 141 3.13 -12.19 10.17
CA PRO A 141 1.72 -12.55 10.05
C PRO A 141 0.84 -11.62 10.90
N ASP A 142 -0.38 -11.45 10.48
CA ASP A 142 -1.37 -10.63 11.20
C ASP A 142 -1.73 -11.23 12.58
N GLY A 143 -1.62 -12.53 12.74
CA GLY A 143 -1.95 -13.26 13.97
C GLY A 143 -3.42 -13.60 14.14
N PHE A 144 -4.32 -12.97 13.38
CA PHE A 144 -5.77 -13.16 13.48
C PHE A 144 -6.42 -13.76 12.24
N THR A 145 -5.81 -13.52 11.07
CA THR A 145 -6.38 -13.95 9.78
C THR A 145 -5.32 -14.68 8.97
N SER A 146 -5.61 -15.94 8.61
CA SER A 146 -4.73 -16.74 7.76
C SER A 146 -4.56 -16.07 6.39
N GLY A 147 -3.34 -16.10 5.84
CA GLY A 147 -3.02 -15.48 4.55
C GLY A 147 -3.00 -13.95 4.56
N VAL A 148 -3.01 -13.33 5.75
CA VAL A 148 -2.88 -11.88 5.92
C VAL A 148 -1.63 -11.55 6.71
N GLY A 149 -0.86 -10.58 6.23
CA GLY A 149 0.34 -10.09 6.86
C GLY A 149 0.25 -8.62 7.23
N ARG A 150 1.03 -8.23 8.23
CA ARG A 150 1.28 -6.83 8.57
C ARG A 150 2.41 -6.30 7.70
N CYS A 151 2.18 -5.20 7.04
CA CYS A 151 3.13 -4.56 6.15
C CYS A 151 3.20 -3.06 6.41
N VAL A 152 4.33 -2.45 6.08
CA VAL A 152 4.47 -0.98 6.02
C VAL A 152 4.80 -0.58 4.61
N ALA A 153 4.38 0.63 4.21
CA ALA A 153 4.82 1.20 2.95
C ALA A 153 6.34 1.34 2.97
N CYS A 154 6.98 0.97 1.88
CA CYS A 154 8.42 0.98 1.79
C CYS A 154 8.88 1.77 0.57
N SER A 155 9.73 2.76 0.83
CA SER A 155 10.48 3.49 -0.20
C SER A 155 11.99 3.28 -0.04
N ALA A 156 12.41 2.13 0.50
CA ALA A 156 13.81 1.89 0.82
C ALA A 156 14.66 1.78 -0.44
N ILE A 157 15.81 2.38 -0.38
CA ILE A 157 16.93 2.13 -1.29
C ILE A 157 17.59 0.83 -0.84
N LEU A 158 17.85 -0.08 -1.78
CA LEU A 158 18.54 -1.34 -1.50
C LEU A 158 19.89 -1.37 -2.21
N HIS A 159 20.84 -2.06 -1.60
CA HIS A 159 22.11 -2.37 -2.22
C HIS A 159 22.14 -3.86 -2.58
N GLY A 160 22.54 -4.17 -3.79
CA GLY A 160 22.58 -5.56 -4.25
C GLY A 160 23.67 -5.83 -5.27
N THR A 161 23.86 -7.11 -5.55
CA THR A 161 24.77 -7.60 -6.59
C THR A 161 23.97 -8.01 -7.82
N VAL A 162 24.38 -7.54 -8.96
CA VAL A 162 23.75 -7.85 -10.26
C VAL A 162 24.04 -9.30 -10.62
N ALA A 163 22.99 -10.13 -10.68
CA ALA A 163 23.10 -11.54 -11.03
C ALA A 163 22.99 -11.80 -12.54
N THR A 164 22.22 -10.93 -13.25
CA THR A 164 22.18 -10.93 -14.71
C THR A 164 22.29 -9.49 -15.20
N THR A 165 23.05 -9.27 -16.28
CA THR A 165 23.29 -7.95 -16.84
C THR A 165 21.99 -7.17 -17.03
N ILE A 166 21.99 -5.92 -16.61
CA ILE A 166 20.88 -4.97 -16.74
C ILE A 166 21.22 -4.01 -17.88
N THR A 167 20.34 -3.88 -18.86
CA THR A 167 20.50 -2.91 -19.94
C THR A 167 19.36 -1.88 -19.93
N SER A 168 19.47 -0.84 -20.74
CA SER A 168 18.38 0.11 -20.93
C SER A 168 17.11 -0.53 -21.51
N ALA A 169 17.28 -1.62 -22.26
CA ALA A 169 16.19 -2.35 -22.93
C ALA A 169 15.67 -3.54 -22.10
N THR A 170 16.53 -4.19 -21.30
CA THR A 170 16.20 -5.45 -20.61
C THR A 170 16.34 -5.33 -19.10
N GLU A 171 15.39 -5.93 -18.39
CA GLU A 171 15.48 -6.10 -16.93
C GLU A 171 16.52 -7.17 -16.60
N GLY A 172 17.36 -6.90 -15.62
CA GLY A 172 18.25 -7.89 -15.04
C GLY A 172 17.89 -8.21 -13.61
N ASN A 173 18.45 -9.31 -13.12
CA ASN A 173 18.24 -9.78 -11.75
C ASN A 173 19.30 -9.19 -10.81
N VAL A 174 18.84 -8.76 -9.64
CA VAL A 174 19.71 -8.27 -8.56
C VAL A 174 19.41 -9.05 -7.29
N THR A 175 20.45 -9.55 -6.64
CA THR A 175 20.37 -10.22 -5.33
C THR A 175 20.74 -9.22 -4.24
N VAL A 176 19.95 -9.18 -3.18
CA VAL A 176 20.18 -8.33 -2.01
C VAL A 176 20.54 -9.21 -0.83
N ALA A 177 21.63 -8.88 -0.14
CA ALA A 177 22.08 -9.65 1.02
C ALA A 177 21.00 -9.71 2.10
N GLY A 178 20.76 -10.90 2.63
CA GLY A 178 19.73 -11.15 3.66
C GLY A 178 18.30 -11.26 3.11
N GLN A 179 18.10 -11.20 1.78
CA GLN A 179 16.80 -11.42 1.16
C GLN A 179 16.83 -12.67 0.28
N SER A 180 15.79 -13.49 0.37
CA SER A 180 15.62 -14.68 -0.49
C SER A 180 15.12 -14.33 -1.89
N ALA A 181 14.50 -13.16 -2.05
CA ALA A 181 13.92 -12.74 -3.30
C ALA A 181 14.97 -12.13 -4.25
N VAL A 182 14.85 -12.50 -5.52
CA VAL A 182 15.59 -11.85 -6.61
C VAL A 182 14.79 -10.66 -7.12
N HIS A 183 15.41 -9.49 -7.15
CA HIS A 183 14.77 -8.26 -7.61
C HIS A 183 15.04 -8.03 -9.08
N LYS A 184 14.00 -7.88 -9.88
CA LYS A 184 14.13 -7.45 -11.29
C LYS A 184 14.22 -5.95 -11.37
N ALA A 185 15.24 -5.43 -12.04
CA ALA A 185 15.49 -4.00 -12.17
C ALA A 185 15.84 -3.60 -13.60
N LYS A 186 15.50 -2.35 -13.95
CA LYS A 186 16.00 -1.67 -15.16
C LYS A 186 17.06 -0.66 -14.77
N THR A 187 18.02 -0.40 -15.66
CA THR A 187 18.95 0.72 -15.44
C THR A 187 18.32 2.05 -15.82
N ILE A 188 18.72 3.10 -15.09
CA ILE A 188 18.42 4.50 -15.42
C ILE A 188 19.61 5.21 -16.06
N GLY A 189 20.65 4.48 -16.37
CA GLY A 189 21.90 5.01 -16.96
C GLY A 189 22.53 3.99 -17.89
N SER A 190 23.85 3.84 -17.79
CA SER A 190 24.61 2.85 -18.54
C SER A 190 24.28 1.42 -18.10
N ASP A 191 24.54 0.46 -18.98
CA ASP A 191 24.39 -0.96 -18.70
C ASP A 191 25.21 -1.36 -17.46
N ILE A 192 24.66 -2.27 -16.66
CA ILE A 192 25.27 -2.78 -15.43
C ILE A 192 25.59 -4.25 -15.63
N ALA A 193 26.88 -4.57 -15.69
CA ALA A 193 27.34 -5.93 -15.90
C ALA A 193 27.05 -6.83 -14.68
N THR A 194 26.97 -8.12 -14.91
CA THR A 194 26.90 -9.16 -13.88
C THR A 194 28.06 -9.00 -12.87
N ALA A 195 27.81 -9.34 -11.63
CA ALA A 195 28.70 -9.20 -10.47
C ALA A 195 29.02 -7.76 -10.05
N SER A 196 28.47 -6.74 -10.74
CA SER A 196 28.58 -5.36 -10.29
C SER A 196 27.66 -5.09 -9.11
N THR A 197 28.03 -4.14 -8.26
CA THR A 197 27.17 -3.60 -7.21
C THR A 197 26.21 -2.58 -7.80
N ALA A 198 24.95 -2.67 -7.43
CA ALA A 198 23.92 -1.73 -7.83
C ALA A 198 23.12 -1.22 -6.62
N ILE A 199 22.70 0.04 -6.71
CA ILE A 199 21.71 0.62 -5.81
C ILE A 199 20.35 0.49 -6.51
N LEU A 200 19.38 -0.04 -5.80
CA LEU A 200 18.01 -0.19 -6.28
C LEU A 200 17.13 0.89 -5.68
N PHE A 201 16.39 1.57 -6.53
CA PHE A 201 15.37 2.56 -6.16
C PHE A 201 14.00 2.05 -6.56
N PRO A 202 12.95 2.33 -5.77
CA PRO A 202 11.58 2.12 -6.20
C PRO A 202 11.28 2.98 -7.44
N GLY A 203 10.98 2.34 -8.55
CA GLY A 203 10.56 3.03 -9.77
C GLY A 203 9.08 3.37 -9.76
N MET A 204 8.67 4.26 -10.67
CA MET A 204 7.30 4.80 -10.75
C MET A 204 6.20 3.73 -10.97
N TYR A 205 6.57 2.51 -11.37
CA TYR A 205 5.62 1.45 -11.75
C TYR A 205 5.72 0.20 -10.86
N GLY A 206 6.18 0.36 -9.61
CA GLY A 206 6.42 -0.77 -8.72
C GLY A 206 7.61 -1.65 -9.16
N LYS A 207 8.37 -1.23 -10.16
CA LYS A 207 9.59 -1.88 -10.66
C LYS A 207 10.81 -1.21 -10.05
N TRP A 208 11.84 -2.02 -9.81
CA TRP A 208 13.11 -1.47 -9.35
C TRP A 208 13.87 -0.79 -10.49
N LEU A 209 14.43 0.35 -10.17
CA LEU A 209 15.44 1.01 -11.00
C LEU A 209 16.80 0.76 -10.38
N ALA A 210 17.80 0.45 -11.20
CA ALA A 210 19.16 0.18 -10.77
C ALA A 210 20.11 1.27 -11.24
N LEU A 211 21.00 1.67 -10.34
CA LEU A 211 22.14 2.53 -10.63
C LEU A 211 23.42 1.80 -10.27
N LYS A 212 24.40 1.79 -11.18
CA LYS A 212 25.71 1.20 -10.91
C LYS A 212 26.43 1.99 -9.83
N VAL A 213 26.98 1.29 -8.86
CA VAL A 213 27.94 1.85 -7.90
C VAL A 213 29.31 1.77 -8.50
N CYS A 214 29.99 2.89 -8.57
CA CYS A 214 31.37 3.00 -9.06
C CYS A 214 32.36 2.54 -7.97
#